data_3b8846af584cd5123b17290be77f919f
#
_entry.id   3b8846af584cd5123b17290be77f919f
#
_cell.length_a   1.000
_cell.length_b   1.000
_cell.length_c   1.000
_cell.angle_alpha   90.00
_cell.angle_beta   90.00
_cell.angle_gamma   90.00
#
_symmetry.space_group_name_H-M   'P 1'
#
loop_
_entity.id
_entity.type
_entity.pdbx_description
1 polymer ?
#
loop_
_entity_poly.entity_id
_entity_poly.type
_entity_poly.pdbx_seq_one_letter_code
_entity_poly.pdbx_strand_id
1 'polypeptide(L)'
;MRDTLGTTGLVLNEPLLWEKGKPGRRGFSLPVRDVGISSLEDSLTSSGPDLPDLSEVDVVRHFTRLSTWNFGVDTGTYPLGSCTMKYNPKINDRQAALPGFSAAHPLLPQALSQGLLRLMFELERYLAEITGMDAVSLQPAAGAQGELTGMLLIHAYHQSTGRKPSKILVPDTAHGTNPASAALCGYRPIPVASNDQGILSAESVAEAMDEDTAGIMITNPNTLGLFEEDLKEIVDLVHAKGGLVYGDGANMNAVMGVMDVGCTGLDVLHLNLHKTFSTPHGGGGPGAGPVCVKKRLEPFLPVPRVVEKEGKYALSNSYPHTIGKLHAFYGNVGVMIRAYSYIRTMGAINLKKASQLAVLNANYIKERLKTIFHLPYDKPCMHECVFTDKNQTGAKVMTLDIAKRLMDYGFHPPTIYFPLVVTGAIMIEPTETESKDDLDRLVDALQAIAAEAKSNPEALHQAPIKCKRRRLDEVTAARKPVLAG
;
A
#
# COMPACT_ATOMS: atom_id res chain seq x y z
N MET A 1 -21.63 5.86 37.46
CA MET A 1 -22.83 5.20 36.89
C MET A 1 -22.32 4.07 36.01
N ARG A 2 -22.55 2.82 36.39
CA ARG A 2 -22.24 1.69 35.50
C ARG A 2 -23.25 1.77 34.37
N ASP A 3 -22.83 2.18 33.21
CA ASP A 3 -23.64 2.09 31.98
C ASP A 3 -23.86 0.60 31.69
N THR A 4 -24.95 0.08 32.23
CA THR A 4 -25.47 -1.23 31.87
C THR A 4 -26.07 -1.12 30.47
N LEU A 5 -25.18 -1.08 29.50
CA LEU A 5 -25.58 -0.96 28.13
C LEU A 5 -26.05 -2.29 27.60
N GLY A 6 -27.16 -2.24 26.88
CA GLY A 6 -27.75 -3.39 26.23
C GLY A 6 -26.75 -4.12 25.33
N THR A 7 -27.00 -5.39 25.10
CA THR A 7 -26.12 -6.32 24.39
C THR A 7 -26.43 -6.40 22.88
N THR A 8 -27.03 -5.37 22.31
CA THR A 8 -27.57 -5.39 20.93
C THR A 8 -26.55 -5.10 19.82
N GLY A 9 -25.25 -5.11 20.09
CA GLY A 9 -24.23 -4.77 19.10
C GLY A 9 -23.96 -3.26 18.93
N LEU A 10 -24.84 -2.39 19.36
CA LEU A 10 -24.68 -0.93 19.36
C LEU A 10 -23.98 -0.41 20.62
N VAL A 11 -23.02 -1.16 21.15
CA VAL A 11 -22.28 -0.76 22.36
C VAL A 11 -21.28 0.33 21.99
N LEU A 12 -21.52 1.54 22.46
CA LEU A 12 -20.67 2.69 22.20
C LEU A 12 -19.47 2.81 23.15
N ASN A 13 -19.49 2.11 24.29
CA ASN A 13 -18.40 2.11 25.28
C ASN A 13 -17.95 0.68 25.53
N GLU A 14 -16.98 0.22 24.74
CA GLU A 14 -16.31 -1.04 24.96
C GLU A 14 -15.09 -0.80 25.85
N PRO A 15 -15.04 -1.37 27.07
CA PRO A 15 -13.89 -1.22 27.96
C PRO A 15 -12.68 -2.00 27.43
N LEU A 16 -11.49 -1.70 27.94
CA LEU A 16 -10.30 -2.48 27.65
C LEU A 16 -10.45 -3.91 28.16
N LEU A 17 -9.72 -4.85 27.56
CA LEU A 17 -9.76 -6.25 27.98
C LEU A 17 -9.35 -6.42 29.46
N TRP A 18 -8.37 -5.62 29.92
CA TRP A 18 -7.94 -5.59 31.31
C TRP A 18 -9.05 -5.17 32.29
N GLU A 19 -9.90 -4.25 31.89
CA GLU A 19 -11.05 -3.80 32.69
C GLU A 19 -12.17 -4.85 32.73
N LYS A 20 -12.18 -5.81 31.82
CA LYS A 20 -13.19 -6.87 31.70
C LYS A 20 -12.78 -8.16 32.45
N GLY A 21 -11.51 -8.31 32.70
CA GLY A 21 -10.95 -9.49 33.34
C GLY A 21 -11.61 -9.80 34.70
N LYS A 22 -11.87 -11.08 34.98
CA LYS A 22 -12.32 -11.55 36.27
C LYS A 22 -11.55 -12.81 36.66
N PRO A 23 -10.98 -12.87 37.87
CA PRO A 23 -10.21 -14.02 38.30
C PRO A 23 -10.92 -15.35 38.07
N GLY A 24 -10.21 -16.31 37.51
CA GLY A 24 -10.71 -17.65 37.26
C GLY A 24 -11.49 -17.84 35.95
N ARG A 25 -11.72 -16.78 35.14
CA ARG A 25 -12.26 -16.96 33.80
C ARG A 25 -11.23 -17.58 32.88
N ARG A 26 -11.66 -18.46 31.99
CA ARG A 26 -10.80 -19.14 31.02
C ARG A 26 -11.45 -19.13 29.66
N GLY A 27 -10.69 -18.77 28.63
CA GLY A 27 -11.08 -18.87 27.20
C GLY A 27 -10.67 -20.19 26.58
N PHE A 28 -9.71 -20.89 27.17
CA PHE A 28 -9.16 -22.12 26.64
C PHE A 28 -8.72 -23.04 27.81
N SER A 29 -8.80 -24.34 27.60
CA SER A 29 -8.28 -25.35 28.52
C SER A 29 -7.14 -26.11 27.85
N LEU A 30 -5.96 -26.05 28.42
CA LEU A 30 -4.84 -26.89 27.96
C LEU A 30 -5.10 -28.35 28.28
N PRO A 31 -4.65 -29.28 27.44
CA PRO A 31 -4.68 -30.70 27.78
C PRO A 31 -3.84 -30.96 29.03
N VAL A 32 -4.17 -32.06 29.72
CA VAL A 32 -3.38 -32.52 30.85
C VAL A 32 -1.94 -32.80 30.38
N ARG A 33 -0.97 -32.31 31.15
CA ARG A 33 0.44 -32.55 30.84
C ARG A 33 0.77 -34.04 30.97
N ASP A 34 1.42 -34.57 29.97
CA ASP A 34 1.92 -35.95 29.93
C ASP A 34 3.43 -36.05 30.18
N VAL A 35 4.09 -34.89 30.41
CA VAL A 35 5.51 -34.80 30.73
C VAL A 35 5.73 -34.13 32.09
N GLY A 36 6.81 -34.49 32.77
CA GLY A 36 7.23 -33.86 34.02
C GLY A 36 7.54 -32.38 33.86
N ILE A 37 7.31 -31.60 34.93
CA ILE A 37 7.69 -30.18 34.95
C ILE A 37 9.12 -30.10 35.47
N SER A 38 10.01 -29.49 34.65
CA SER A 38 11.32 -29.07 35.15
C SER A 38 11.20 -27.65 35.72
N SER A 39 11.65 -27.45 36.95
CA SER A 39 11.79 -26.11 37.51
C SER A 39 13.03 -25.44 36.91
N LEU A 40 12.89 -24.20 36.45
CA LEU A 40 14.01 -23.33 36.17
C LEU A 40 14.47 -22.63 37.46
N GLU A 41 15.74 -22.23 37.51
CA GLU A 41 16.22 -21.38 38.60
C GLU A 41 15.46 -20.04 38.59
N ASP A 42 15.19 -19.49 39.77
CA ASP A 42 14.46 -18.22 39.94
C ASP A 42 15.17 -17.07 39.23
N SER A 43 16.50 -17.12 39.06
CA SER A 43 17.28 -16.17 38.29
C SER A 43 16.98 -16.16 36.78
N LEU A 44 16.40 -17.25 36.27
CA LEU A 44 16.03 -17.43 34.84
C LEU A 44 14.54 -17.26 34.61
N THR A 45 13.78 -16.94 35.65
CA THR A 45 12.33 -16.73 35.56
C THR A 45 11.95 -15.32 35.98
N SER A 46 10.88 -14.81 35.42
CA SER A 46 10.21 -13.58 35.85
C SER A 46 8.74 -13.86 36.13
N SER A 47 8.10 -12.94 36.87
CA SER A 47 6.63 -12.95 36.93
C SER A 47 6.07 -12.89 35.51
N GLY A 48 5.09 -13.74 35.23
CA GLY A 48 4.40 -13.67 33.92
C GLY A 48 3.79 -12.28 33.67
N PRO A 49 3.48 -11.94 32.42
CA PRO A 49 2.78 -10.70 32.11
C PRO A 49 1.42 -10.68 32.81
N ASP A 50 1.01 -9.50 33.29
CA ASP A 50 -0.32 -9.29 33.89
C ASP A 50 -1.38 -9.28 32.80
N LEU A 51 -1.85 -10.47 32.42
CA LEU A 51 -2.90 -10.66 31.41
C LEU A 51 -4.26 -10.87 32.09
N PRO A 52 -5.33 -10.29 31.52
CA PRO A 52 -6.66 -10.44 32.10
C PRO A 52 -7.22 -11.86 31.92
N ASP A 53 -7.85 -12.40 32.93
CA ASP A 53 -8.60 -13.64 32.86
C ASP A 53 -9.92 -13.41 32.10
N LEU A 54 -10.05 -13.96 30.90
CA LEU A 54 -11.18 -13.74 29.99
C LEU A 54 -11.74 -15.05 29.47
N SER A 55 -13.04 -15.08 29.19
CA SER A 55 -13.64 -16.18 28.44
C SER A 55 -13.53 -15.92 26.92
N GLU A 56 -13.63 -16.98 26.13
CA GLU A 56 -13.72 -16.84 24.65
C GLU A 56 -14.84 -15.89 24.25
N VAL A 57 -15.99 -15.96 24.90
CA VAL A 57 -17.14 -15.09 24.64
C VAL A 57 -16.80 -13.62 24.89
N ASP A 58 -16.07 -13.30 25.95
CA ASP A 58 -15.65 -11.92 26.27
C ASP A 58 -14.72 -11.39 25.17
N VAL A 59 -13.76 -12.20 24.72
CA VAL A 59 -12.79 -11.84 23.68
C VAL A 59 -13.48 -11.64 22.33
N VAL A 60 -14.27 -12.62 21.88
CA VAL A 60 -14.97 -12.57 20.60
C VAL A 60 -15.92 -11.36 20.54
N ARG A 61 -16.72 -11.14 21.59
CA ARG A 61 -17.63 -10.00 21.63
C ARG A 61 -16.91 -8.67 21.67
N HIS A 62 -15.79 -8.57 22.37
CA HIS A 62 -14.97 -7.37 22.43
C HIS A 62 -14.48 -6.97 21.02
N PHE A 63 -13.78 -7.86 20.34
CA PHE A 63 -13.24 -7.56 19.01
C PHE A 63 -14.32 -7.40 17.95
N THR A 64 -15.43 -8.14 18.04
CA THR A 64 -16.58 -7.94 17.14
C THR A 64 -17.17 -6.54 17.29
N ARG A 65 -17.30 -6.04 18.53
CA ARG A 65 -17.78 -4.68 18.77
C ARG A 65 -16.79 -3.62 18.28
N LEU A 66 -15.49 -3.80 18.56
CA LEU A 66 -14.47 -2.89 18.05
C LEU A 66 -14.44 -2.85 16.52
N SER A 67 -14.65 -3.99 15.86
CA SER A 67 -14.67 -4.04 14.38
C SER A 67 -15.78 -3.18 13.78
N THR A 68 -16.90 -2.97 14.47
CA THR A 68 -17.99 -2.10 14.01
C THR A 68 -17.64 -0.61 14.06
N TRP A 69 -16.57 -0.22 14.74
CA TRP A 69 -16.09 1.17 14.80
C TRP A 69 -15.12 1.50 13.67
N ASN A 70 -14.60 0.50 12.99
CA ASN A 70 -13.66 0.67 11.89
C ASN A 70 -14.40 0.79 10.57
N PHE A 71 -13.87 1.65 9.70
CA PHE A 71 -14.31 1.74 8.32
C PHE A 71 -13.52 0.75 7.46
N GLY A 72 -14.18 0.13 6.49
CA GLY A 72 -13.55 -0.80 5.57
C GLY A 72 -14.19 -0.75 4.20
N VAL A 73 -13.50 -1.30 3.19
CA VAL A 73 -13.97 -1.36 1.79
C VAL A 73 -15.29 -2.13 1.60
N ASP A 74 -15.69 -2.92 2.59
CA ASP A 74 -16.98 -3.63 2.58
C ASP A 74 -18.13 -2.78 3.13
N THR A 75 -17.84 -1.65 3.79
CA THR A 75 -18.85 -0.76 4.38
C THR A 75 -19.17 0.45 3.51
N GLY A 76 -18.29 0.85 2.62
CA GLY A 76 -18.51 1.99 1.72
C GLY A 76 -17.26 2.44 1.01
N THR A 77 -17.41 3.56 0.29
CA THR A 77 -16.32 4.18 -0.49
C THR A 77 -15.13 4.55 0.38
N TYR A 78 -13.94 4.12 -0.05
CA TYR A 78 -12.68 4.35 0.67
C TYR A 78 -11.71 5.14 -0.23
N PRO A 79 -11.87 6.47 -0.38
CA PRO A 79 -11.23 7.26 -1.43
C PRO A 79 -9.81 7.70 -1.05
N LEU A 80 -9.02 6.81 -0.43
CA LEU A 80 -7.68 7.10 0.06
C LEU A 80 -6.69 7.22 -1.09
N GLY A 81 -6.27 8.42 -1.44
CA GLY A 81 -5.30 8.68 -2.49
C GLY A 81 -3.92 8.08 -2.19
N SER A 82 -3.18 7.74 -3.22
CA SER A 82 -1.89 7.04 -3.18
C SER A 82 -1.95 5.62 -2.58
N CYS A 83 -3.16 5.12 -2.31
CA CYS A 83 -3.40 3.81 -1.73
C CYS A 83 -4.69 3.23 -2.30
N THR A 84 -4.60 2.54 -3.43
CA THR A 84 -5.74 1.99 -4.15
C THR A 84 -6.57 1.04 -3.29
N MET A 85 -7.62 1.56 -2.65
CA MET A 85 -8.49 0.83 -1.72
C MET A 85 -9.68 0.21 -2.46
N LYS A 86 -9.42 -0.82 -3.26
CA LYS A 86 -10.45 -1.54 -3.99
C LYS A 86 -11.27 -2.46 -3.11
N TYR A 87 -12.53 -2.69 -3.50
CA TYR A 87 -13.27 -3.85 -3.02
C TYR A 87 -12.52 -5.15 -3.31
N ASN A 88 -12.41 -6.02 -2.33
CA ASN A 88 -11.75 -7.32 -2.48
C ASN A 88 -12.78 -8.40 -2.78
N PRO A 89 -12.80 -9.00 -3.98
CA PRO A 89 -13.76 -10.05 -4.35
C PRO A 89 -13.68 -11.24 -3.39
N LYS A 90 -14.81 -11.65 -2.81
CA LYS A 90 -14.86 -12.71 -1.79
C LYS A 90 -14.44 -14.09 -2.30
N ILE A 91 -14.44 -14.29 -3.63
CA ILE A 91 -13.89 -15.50 -4.23
C ILE A 91 -12.40 -15.65 -3.96
N ASN A 92 -11.64 -14.53 -3.91
CA ASN A 92 -10.21 -14.55 -3.66
C ASN A 92 -9.90 -15.09 -2.25
N ASP A 93 -10.70 -14.68 -1.25
CA ASP A 93 -10.56 -15.17 0.12
C ASP A 93 -10.90 -16.67 0.23
N ARG A 94 -11.96 -17.12 -0.47
CA ARG A 94 -12.34 -18.53 -0.51
C ARG A 94 -11.24 -19.39 -1.11
N GLN A 95 -10.60 -18.92 -2.19
CA GLN A 95 -9.48 -19.65 -2.81
C GLN A 95 -8.26 -19.72 -1.87
N ALA A 96 -7.91 -18.62 -1.21
CA ALA A 96 -6.81 -18.61 -0.27
C ALA A 96 -7.07 -19.48 0.98
N ALA A 97 -8.33 -19.69 1.36
CA ALA A 97 -8.74 -20.52 2.49
C ALA A 97 -8.81 -22.02 2.18
N LEU A 98 -8.66 -22.45 0.91
CA LEU A 98 -8.64 -23.87 0.58
C LEU A 98 -7.53 -24.60 1.37
N PRO A 99 -7.82 -25.77 1.97
CA PRO A 99 -6.85 -26.48 2.82
C PRO A 99 -5.51 -26.76 2.14
N GLY A 100 -5.50 -27.04 0.82
CA GLY A 100 -4.29 -27.25 0.05
C GLY A 100 -3.39 -26.02 -0.07
N PHE A 101 -3.91 -24.82 0.21
CA PHE A 101 -3.16 -23.56 0.24
C PHE A 101 -2.95 -23.04 1.66
N SER A 102 -3.99 -23.00 2.48
CA SER A 102 -3.92 -22.43 3.83
C SER A 102 -3.08 -23.26 4.81
N ALA A 103 -3.00 -24.60 4.59
CA ALA A 103 -2.19 -25.52 5.37
C ALA A 103 -0.83 -25.85 4.72
N ALA A 104 -0.49 -25.23 3.58
CA ALA A 104 0.77 -25.44 2.88
C ALA A 104 1.73 -24.25 3.06
N HIS A 105 3.02 -24.53 3.00
CA HIS A 105 4.06 -23.51 3.02
C HIS A 105 5.03 -23.76 1.85
N PRO A 106 5.51 -22.73 1.13
CA PRO A 106 6.38 -22.94 -0.04
C PRO A 106 7.73 -23.59 0.29
N LEU A 107 8.18 -23.50 1.54
CA LEU A 107 9.42 -24.15 2.01
C LEU A 107 9.22 -25.59 2.52
N LEU A 108 8.02 -26.17 2.40
CA LEU A 108 7.81 -27.61 2.59
C LEU A 108 8.62 -28.42 1.58
N PRO A 109 8.87 -29.72 1.85
CA PRO A 109 9.43 -30.61 0.83
C PRO A 109 8.70 -30.45 -0.52
N GLN A 110 9.46 -30.32 -1.59
CA GLN A 110 8.92 -29.98 -2.93
C GLN A 110 7.77 -30.88 -3.37
N ALA A 111 7.85 -32.17 -3.03
CA ALA A 111 6.78 -33.14 -3.34
C ALA A 111 5.41 -32.77 -2.73
N LEU A 112 5.41 -32.03 -1.61
CA LEU A 112 4.18 -31.62 -0.88
C LEU A 112 3.70 -30.22 -1.25
N SER A 113 4.50 -29.43 -1.99
CA SER A 113 4.21 -28.03 -2.31
C SER A 113 4.05 -27.76 -3.82
N GLN A 114 3.93 -28.78 -4.66
CA GLN A 114 3.91 -28.63 -6.12
C GLN A 114 2.82 -27.67 -6.63
N GLY A 115 1.60 -27.76 -6.12
CA GLY A 115 0.50 -26.87 -6.51
C GLY A 115 0.75 -25.42 -6.14
N LEU A 116 1.33 -25.18 -4.94
CA LEU A 116 1.67 -23.85 -4.48
C LEU A 116 2.84 -23.26 -5.27
N LEU A 117 3.90 -24.03 -5.50
CA LEU A 117 5.04 -23.60 -6.31
C LEU A 117 4.64 -23.29 -7.76
N ARG A 118 3.75 -24.10 -8.33
CA ARG A 118 3.17 -23.84 -9.65
C ARG A 118 2.41 -22.51 -9.68
N LEU A 119 1.54 -22.26 -8.70
CA LEU A 119 0.81 -20.99 -8.59
C LEU A 119 1.78 -19.79 -8.54
N MET A 120 2.83 -19.89 -7.73
CA MET A 120 3.84 -18.83 -7.62
C MET A 120 4.58 -18.61 -8.96
N PHE A 121 5.00 -19.67 -9.62
CA PHE A 121 5.64 -19.62 -10.93
C PHE A 121 4.73 -18.97 -11.99
N GLU A 122 3.46 -19.36 -12.02
CA GLU A 122 2.48 -18.77 -12.94
C GLU A 122 2.19 -17.30 -12.61
N LEU A 123 2.14 -16.93 -11.32
CA LEU A 123 1.96 -15.55 -10.89
C LEU A 123 3.14 -14.66 -11.33
N GLU A 124 4.38 -15.12 -11.18
CA GLU A 124 5.56 -14.41 -11.69
C GLU A 124 5.43 -14.13 -13.21
N ARG A 125 4.99 -15.11 -13.97
CA ARG A 125 4.78 -14.97 -15.42
C ARG A 125 3.64 -14.01 -15.75
N TYR A 126 2.53 -14.05 -15.02
CA TYR A 126 1.42 -13.12 -15.25
C TYR A 126 1.86 -11.68 -14.94
N LEU A 127 2.60 -11.47 -13.87
CA LEU A 127 3.09 -10.14 -13.55
C LEU A 127 4.11 -9.64 -14.58
N ALA A 128 5.00 -10.50 -15.07
CA ALA A 128 5.91 -10.20 -16.15
C ALA A 128 5.16 -9.78 -17.42
N GLU A 129 4.15 -10.56 -17.83
CA GLU A 129 3.32 -10.27 -19.01
C GLU A 129 2.53 -8.95 -18.86
N ILE A 130 1.89 -8.73 -17.69
CA ILE A 130 1.12 -7.51 -17.43
C ILE A 130 2.00 -6.25 -17.47
N THR A 131 3.27 -6.36 -17.09
CA THR A 131 4.19 -5.22 -17.00
C THR A 131 5.13 -5.08 -18.19
N GLY A 132 5.24 -6.09 -19.05
CA GLY A 132 6.25 -6.15 -20.11
C GLY A 132 7.68 -6.31 -19.60
N MET A 133 7.86 -6.78 -18.35
CA MET A 133 9.16 -7.02 -17.74
C MET A 133 9.60 -8.48 -17.96
N ASP A 134 10.92 -8.75 -17.82
CA ASP A 134 11.48 -10.04 -18.23
C ASP A 134 11.48 -11.09 -17.10
N ALA A 135 11.60 -10.66 -15.85
CA ALA A 135 11.59 -11.54 -14.68
C ALA A 135 10.99 -10.86 -13.44
N VAL A 136 10.51 -11.69 -12.50
CA VAL A 136 9.80 -11.23 -11.30
C VAL A 136 10.31 -11.98 -10.08
N SER A 137 10.35 -11.31 -8.94
CA SER A 137 10.48 -11.91 -7.61
C SER A 137 9.26 -11.58 -6.76
N LEU A 138 8.64 -12.61 -6.15
CA LEU A 138 7.50 -12.46 -5.25
C LEU A 138 7.91 -12.29 -3.77
N GLN A 139 9.20 -12.26 -3.46
CA GLN A 139 9.67 -12.27 -2.08
C GLN A 139 9.33 -11.00 -1.27
N PRO A 140 9.39 -9.77 -1.83
CA PRO A 140 9.13 -8.59 -1.03
C PRO A 140 7.72 -8.61 -0.42
N ALA A 141 7.64 -8.40 0.90
CA ALA A 141 6.39 -8.52 1.66
C ALA A 141 5.50 -7.27 1.61
N ALA A 142 6.02 -6.15 1.08
CA ALA A 142 5.30 -4.89 0.94
C ALA A 142 5.94 -4.01 -0.14
N GLY A 143 5.28 -2.89 -0.51
CA GLY A 143 5.82 -1.92 -1.46
C GLY A 143 7.18 -1.37 -1.03
N ALA A 144 7.30 -0.89 0.20
CA ALA A 144 8.57 -0.38 0.74
C ALA A 144 9.72 -1.40 0.68
N GLN A 145 9.44 -2.70 0.89
CA GLN A 145 10.45 -3.73 0.71
C GLN A 145 10.73 -4.00 -0.77
N GLY A 146 9.75 -3.82 -1.65
CA GLY A 146 9.94 -3.83 -3.10
C GLY A 146 10.84 -2.69 -3.57
N GLU A 147 10.62 -1.47 -3.03
CA GLU A 147 11.48 -0.31 -3.28
C GLU A 147 12.93 -0.57 -2.85
N LEU A 148 13.12 -1.02 -1.61
CA LEU A 148 14.44 -1.40 -1.09
C LEU A 148 15.09 -2.48 -1.95
N THR A 149 14.34 -3.49 -2.35
CA THR A 149 14.84 -4.56 -3.24
C THR A 149 15.29 -3.98 -4.58
N GLY A 150 14.51 -3.10 -5.19
CA GLY A 150 14.88 -2.42 -6.42
C GLY A 150 16.21 -1.67 -6.29
N MET A 151 16.40 -0.94 -5.18
CA MET A 151 17.66 -0.23 -4.92
C MET A 151 18.84 -1.18 -4.68
N LEU A 152 18.63 -2.31 -3.99
CA LEU A 152 19.66 -3.35 -3.82
C LEU A 152 20.05 -3.97 -5.16
N LEU A 153 19.11 -4.20 -6.07
CA LEU A 153 19.39 -4.72 -7.42
C LEU A 153 20.21 -3.73 -8.24
N ILE A 154 19.87 -2.43 -8.22
CA ILE A 154 20.64 -1.37 -8.86
C ILE A 154 22.05 -1.29 -8.28
N HIS A 155 22.18 -1.37 -6.97
CA HIS A 155 23.48 -1.38 -6.29
C HIS A 155 24.34 -2.58 -6.72
N ALA A 156 23.79 -3.79 -6.70
CA ALA A 156 24.47 -5.01 -7.12
C ALA A 156 24.94 -4.96 -8.59
N TYR A 157 24.09 -4.41 -9.46
CA TYR A 157 24.43 -4.20 -10.87
C TYR A 157 25.61 -3.26 -11.03
N HIS A 158 25.60 -2.08 -10.39
CA HIS A 158 26.71 -1.14 -10.47
C HIS A 158 28.00 -1.74 -9.91
N GLN A 159 27.94 -2.47 -8.81
CA GLN A 159 29.10 -3.20 -8.29
C GLN A 159 29.67 -4.19 -9.32
N SER A 160 28.79 -4.94 -10.00
CA SER A 160 29.20 -5.95 -10.99
C SER A 160 29.87 -5.34 -12.22
N THR A 161 29.55 -4.10 -12.55
CA THR A 161 30.14 -3.33 -13.65
C THR A 161 31.34 -2.48 -13.23
N GLY A 162 31.75 -2.55 -11.96
CA GLY A 162 32.85 -1.77 -11.41
C GLY A 162 32.54 -0.29 -11.12
N ARG A 163 31.28 0.16 -11.33
CA ARG A 163 30.83 1.50 -10.96
C ARG A 163 30.52 1.60 -9.48
N LYS A 164 30.78 2.77 -8.89
CA LYS A 164 30.45 3.06 -7.47
C LYS A 164 29.77 4.43 -7.34
N PRO A 165 28.62 4.64 -8.01
CA PRO A 165 27.91 5.90 -7.89
C PRO A 165 27.38 6.08 -6.46
N SER A 166 27.29 7.33 -5.99
CA SER A 166 26.84 7.66 -4.64
C SER A 166 25.45 8.32 -4.56
N LYS A 167 24.89 8.73 -5.70
CA LYS A 167 23.63 9.48 -5.78
C LYS A 167 22.53 8.70 -6.47
N ILE A 168 21.29 8.99 -6.07
CA ILE A 168 20.06 8.60 -6.78
C ILE A 168 19.14 9.81 -6.89
N LEU A 169 18.57 10.05 -8.06
CA LEU A 169 17.62 11.13 -8.27
C LEU A 169 16.24 10.69 -7.80
N VAL A 170 15.52 11.60 -7.14
CA VAL A 170 14.17 11.33 -6.62
C VAL A 170 13.30 12.56 -6.90
N PRO A 171 12.18 12.43 -7.63
CA PRO A 171 11.25 13.53 -7.83
C PRO A 171 10.69 14.07 -6.51
N ASP A 172 10.40 15.36 -6.45
CA ASP A 172 9.77 16.01 -5.30
C ASP A 172 8.32 15.54 -5.05
N THR A 173 7.70 14.95 -6.07
CA THR A 173 6.39 14.29 -6.00
C THR A 173 6.47 12.85 -5.49
N ALA A 174 7.66 12.28 -5.28
CA ALA A 174 7.81 10.88 -4.87
C ALA A 174 7.26 10.61 -3.48
N HIS A 175 6.85 9.37 -3.25
CA HIS A 175 6.49 8.90 -1.91
C HIS A 175 7.74 8.92 -0.99
N GLY A 176 7.55 9.26 0.29
CA GLY A 176 8.67 9.41 1.25
C GLY A 176 9.50 8.14 1.48
N THR A 177 9.00 6.96 1.13
CA THR A 177 9.74 5.70 1.23
C THR A 177 10.79 5.54 0.12
N ASN A 178 10.64 6.22 -1.03
CA ASN A 178 11.62 6.17 -2.12
C ASN A 178 12.99 6.71 -1.68
N PRO A 179 13.12 7.96 -1.19
CA PRO A 179 14.40 8.46 -0.68
C PRO A 179 14.91 7.67 0.53
N ALA A 180 14.03 7.14 1.38
CA ALA A 180 14.41 6.31 2.51
C ALA A 180 15.05 4.98 2.06
N SER A 181 14.48 4.31 1.06
CA SER A 181 15.02 3.08 0.47
C SER A 181 16.38 3.32 -0.20
N ALA A 182 16.53 4.45 -0.90
CA ALA A 182 17.81 4.86 -1.49
C ALA A 182 18.88 5.05 -0.41
N ALA A 183 18.55 5.76 0.68
CA ALA A 183 19.48 6.01 1.79
C ALA A 183 19.88 4.72 2.52
N LEU A 184 18.97 3.76 2.70
CA LEU A 184 19.26 2.44 3.27
C LEU A 184 20.27 1.63 2.43
N CYS A 185 20.29 1.85 1.11
CA CYS A 185 21.28 1.23 0.20
C CYS A 185 22.59 2.02 0.10
N GLY A 186 22.78 3.07 0.90
CA GLY A 186 23.98 3.91 0.92
C GLY A 186 24.02 4.99 -0.14
N TYR A 187 22.92 5.23 -0.87
CA TYR A 187 22.81 6.33 -1.82
C TYR A 187 22.38 7.62 -1.13
N ARG A 188 22.86 8.73 -1.63
CA ARG A 188 22.37 10.07 -1.28
C ARG A 188 21.21 10.43 -2.23
N PRO A 189 19.97 10.53 -1.75
CA PRO A 189 18.85 10.96 -2.57
C PRO A 189 19.01 12.45 -2.92
N ILE A 190 18.88 12.76 -4.19
CA ILE A 190 18.92 14.13 -4.73
C ILE A 190 17.52 14.46 -5.24
N PRO A 191 16.84 15.45 -4.65
CA PRO A 191 15.52 15.85 -5.11
C PRO A 191 15.61 16.52 -6.48
N VAL A 192 14.67 16.17 -7.37
CA VAL A 192 14.47 16.83 -8.66
C VAL A 192 13.09 17.48 -8.63
N ALA A 193 13.05 18.79 -8.87
CA ALA A 193 11.80 19.53 -8.85
C ALA A 193 10.94 19.22 -10.08
N SER A 194 9.64 19.09 -9.87
CA SER A 194 8.65 19.09 -10.94
C SER A 194 8.49 20.52 -11.51
N ASN A 195 8.07 20.58 -12.75
CA ASN A 195 7.81 21.86 -13.44
C ASN A 195 6.44 22.46 -13.01
N ASP A 196 6.09 23.62 -13.57
CA ASP A 196 4.83 24.33 -13.30
C ASP A 196 3.57 23.51 -13.68
N GLN A 197 3.75 22.41 -14.41
CA GLN A 197 2.67 21.50 -14.78
C GLN A 197 2.55 20.31 -13.82
N GLY A 198 3.41 20.22 -12.81
CA GLY A 198 3.41 19.14 -11.81
C GLY A 198 4.03 17.83 -12.30
N ILE A 199 4.84 17.86 -13.36
CA ILE A 199 5.53 16.69 -13.91
C ILE A 199 7.02 16.94 -14.01
N LEU A 200 7.81 15.87 -14.07
CA LEU A 200 9.24 15.97 -14.35
C LEU A 200 9.47 16.44 -15.80
N SER A 201 10.51 17.24 -15.99
CA SER A 201 11.03 17.52 -17.33
C SER A 201 12.37 16.79 -17.54
N ALA A 202 12.64 16.40 -18.79
CA ALA A 202 13.93 15.82 -19.16
C ALA A 202 15.09 16.80 -18.85
N GLU A 203 14.84 18.11 -18.96
CA GLU A 203 15.76 19.19 -18.69
C GLU A 203 16.20 19.21 -17.20
N SER A 204 15.24 19.19 -16.26
CA SER A 204 15.54 19.16 -14.83
C SER A 204 16.30 17.90 -14.42
N VAL A 205 16.02 16.77 -15.04
CA VAL A 205 16.77 15.53 -14.83
C VAL A 205 18.19 15.64 -15.41
N ALA A 206 18.35 16.22 -16.60
CA ALA A 206 19.65 16.42 -17.25
C ALA A 206 20.59 17.29 -16.40
N GLU A 207 20.06 18.35 -15.81
CA GLU A 207 20.81 19.25 -14.90
C GLU A 207 21.28 18.56 -13.62
N ALA A 208 20.45 17.66 -13.06
CA ALA A 208 20.74 16.93 -11.83
C ALA A 208 21.66 15.70 -12.04
N MET A 209 21.74 15.21 -13.27
CA MET A 209 22.40 13.95 -13.65
C MET A 209 23.88 14.15 -13.94
N ASP A 210 24.75 13.38 -13.27
CA ASP A 210 26.17 13.32 -13.54
C ASP A 210 26.70 11.87 -13.46
N GLU A 211 28.04 11.71 -13.59
CA GLU A 211 28.70 10.39 -13.57
C GLU A 211 28.59 9.67 -12.23
N ASP A 212 28.37 10.40 -11.13
CA ASP A 212 28.18 9.84 -9.78
C ASP A 212 26.73 9.42 -9.53
N THR A 213 25.85 9.54 -10.52
CA THR A 213 24.43 9.19 -10.39
C THR A 213 24.19 7.72 -10.72
N ALA A 214 23.64 6.96 -9.76
CA ALA A 214 23.26 5.55 -9.93
C ALA A 214 22.02 5.39 -10.82
N GLY A 215 21.12 6.35 -10.78
CA GLY A 215 19.88 6.32 -11.53
C GLY A 215 18.83 7.25 -10.95
N ILE A 216 17.57 7.00 -11.29
CA ILE A 216 16.41 7.77 -10.85
C ILE A 216 15.30 6.83 -10.37
N MET A 217 14.54 7.27 -9.35
CA MET A 217 13.30 6.61 -8.90
C MET A 217 12.09 7.41 -9.38
N ILE A 218 11.28 6.85 -10.27
CA ILE A 218 10.13 7.54 -10.88
C ILE A 218 8.83 6.82 -10.52
N THR A 219 7.80 7.58 -10.16
CA THR A 219 6.42 7.09 -10.03
C THR A 219 5.63 7.58 -11.25
N ASN A 220 5.06 6.68 -12.04
CA ASN A 220 4.23 7.09 -13.19
C ASN A 220 2.95 6.23 -13.30
N PRO A 221 1.76 6.86 -13.20
CA PRO A 221 1.50 8.28 -12.93
C PRO A 221 2.06 8.71 -11.56
N ASN A 222 2.42 10.00 -11.44
CA ASN A 222 2.98 10.54 -10.21
C ASN A 222 1.89 10.72 -9.11
N THR A 223 2.28 11.13 -7.93
CA THR A 223 1.36 11.31 -6.79
C THR A 223 0.41 12.52 -6.90
N LEU A 224 0.51 13.30 -7.97
CA LEU A 224 -0.48 14.30 -8.33
C LEU A 224 -1.59 13.72 -9.24
N GLY A 225 -1.50 12.44 -9.58
CA GLY A 225 -2.37 11.78 -10.54
C GLY A 225 -2.05 12.15 -11.99
N LEU A 226 -0.87 12.71 -12.27
CA LEU A 226 -0.46 13.16 -13.60
C LEU A 226 0.49 12.17 -14.26
N PHE A 227 0.38 12.01 -15.56
CA PHE A 227 1.28 11.16 -16.32
C PHE A 227 2.59 11.90 -16.62
N GLU A 228 3.73 11.26 -16.42
CA GLU A 228 5.06 11.79 -16.71
C GLU A 228 5.30 11.70 -18.24
N GLU A 229 5.06 12.80 -18.95
CA GLU A 229 5.05 12.83 -20.40
C GLU A 229 6.45 12.60 -20.99
N ASP A 230 7.50 13.11 -20.33
CA ASP A 230 8.90 13.02 -20.75
C ASP A 230 9.57 11.69 -20.33
N LEU A 231 8.81 10.72 -19.80
CA LEU A 231 9.37 9.47 -19.24
C LEU A 231 10.37 8.81 -20.18
N LYS A 232 10.05 8.70 -21.47
CA LYS A 232 10.93 8.03 -22.44
C LYS A 232 12.24 8.77 -22.63
N GLU A 233 12.20 10.08 -22.73
CA GLU A 233 13.39 10.91 -22.87
C GLU A 233 14.26 10.88 -21.60
N ILE A 234 13.63 10.93 -20.44
CA ILE A 234 14.31 10.77 -19.14
C ILE A 234 15.03 9.43 -19.06
N VAL A 235 14.37 8.34 -19.45
CA VAL A 235 14.97 6.99 -19.45
C VAL A 235 16.20 6.94 -20.35
N ASP A 236 16.08 7.45 -21.57
CA ASP A 236 17.19 7.45 -22.54
C ASP A 236 18.37 8.29 -22.04
N LEU A 237 18.10 9.44 -21.42
CA LEU A 237 19.09 10.30 -20.79
C LEU A 237 19.84 9.59 -19.64
N VAL A 238 19.09 8.95 -18.74
CA VAL A 238 19.67 8.23 -17.60
C VAL A 238 20.53 7.08 -18.06
N HIS A 239 20.09 6.30 -19.04
CA HIS A 239 20.85 5.21 -19.63
C HIS A 239 22.12 5.71 -20.35
N ALA A 240 22.07 6.82 -21.08
CA ALA A 240 23.22 7.40 -21.75
C ALA A 240 24.34 7.79 -20.77
N LYS A 241 24.01 8.13 -19.53
CA LYS A 241 24.93 8.42 -18.44
C LYS A 241 25.31 7.15 -17.62
N GLY A 242 24.83 5.98 -18.01
CA GLY A 242 25.09 4.70 -17.36
C GLY A 242 24.32 4.48 -16.07
N GLY A 243 23.29 5.29 -15.79
CA GLY A 243 22.36 5.09 -14.69
C GLY A 243 21.29 4.05 -15.00
N LEU A 244 20.48 3.69 -14.01
CA LEU A 244 19.33 2.80 -14.15
C LEU A 244 18.05 3.51 -13.72
N VAL A 245 16.90 3.06 -14.25
CA VAL A 245 15.60 3.65 -13.93
C VAL A 245 14.75 2.68 -13.13
N TYR A 246 14.43 3.10 -11.91
CA TYR A 246 13.48 2.40 -11.05
C TYR A 246 12.10 3.03 -11.19
N GLY A 247 11.10 2.19 -11.44
CA GLY A 247 9.68 2.55 -11.47
C GLY A 247 8.98 2.18 -10.16
N ASP A 248 8.31 3.14 -9.55
CA ASP A 248 7.37 2.89 -8.47
C ASP A 248 6.02 2.51 -9.08
N GLY A 249 5.67 1.22 -8.97
CA GLY A 249 4.43 0.65 -9.50
C GLY A 249 3.24 0.72 -8.54
N ALA A 250 3.31 1.56 -7.50
CA ALA A 250 2.18 1.77 -6.60
C ALA A 250 0.92 2.22 -7.34
N ASN A 251 1.08 2.99 -8.40
CA ASN A 251 0.01 3.56 -9.23
C ASN A 251 -0.30 2.72 -10.50
N MET A 252 0.15 1.46 -10.54
CA MET A 252 -0.09 0.55 -11.68
C MET A 252 -1.57 0.39 -12.03
N ASN A 253 -2.48 0.64 -11.09
CA ASN A 253 -3.93 0.59 -11.32
C ASN A 253 -4.40 1.57 -12.41
N ALA A 254 -3.68 2.64 -12.66
CA ALA A 254 -3.98 3.61 -13.71
C ALA A 254 -3.65 3.12 -15.12
N VAL A 255 -2.69 2.20 -15.26
CA VAL A 255 -2.07 1.88 -16.56
C VAL A 255 -2.07 0.39 -16.90
N MET A 256 -2.51 -0.47 -15.99
CA MET A 256 -2.54 -1.93 -16.18
C MET A 256 -3.30 -2.34 -17.44
N GLY A 257 -2.62 -3.06 -18.34
CA GLY A 257 -3.21 -3.52 -19.61
C GLY A 257 -3.47 -2.40 -20.63
N VAL A 258 -3.12 -1.15 -20.32
CA VAL A 258 -3.20 0.01 -21.21
C VAL A 258 -1.81 0.39 -21.71
N MET A 259 -0.82 0.41 -20.82
CA MET A 259 0.56 0.75 -21.11
C MET A 259 1.44 -0.50 -20.92
N ASP A 260 2.33 -0.74 -21.86
CA ASP A 260 3.43 -1.67 -21.71
C ASP A 260 4.59 -0.94 -20.99
N VAL A 261 4.67 -1.15 -19.69
CA VAL A 261 5.67 -0.47 -18.86
C VAL A 261 7.09 -0.90 -19.24
N GLY A 262 7.28 -2.17 -19.60
CA GLY A 262 8.58 -2.69 -20.02
C GLY A 262 9.12 -2.03 -21.28
N CYS A 263 8.26 -1.56 -22.18
CA CYS A 263 8.65 -0.85 -23.42
C CYS A 263 9.12 0.59 -23.17
N THR A 264 8.86 1.16 -22.00
CA THR A 264 9.37 2.52 -21.68
C THR A 264 10.87 2.55 -21.36
N GLY A 265 11.46 1.39 -21.10
CA GLY A 265 12.87 1.25 -20.77
C GLY A 265 13.18 1.26 -19.26
N LEU A 266 12.18 1.21 -18.39
CA LEU A 266 12.40 1.01 -16.96
C LEU A 266 13.17 -0.29 -16.69
N ASP A 267 14.11 -0.26 -15.76
CA ASP A 267 14.96 -1.40 -15.42
C ASP A 267 14.38 -2.27 -14.32
N VAL A 268 13.78 -1.63 -13.35
CA VAL A 268 13.14 -2.22 -12.18
C VAL A 268 11.78 -1.59 -12.00
N LEU A 269 10.79 -2.41 -11.66
CA LEU A 269 9.46 -1.97 -11.28
C LEU A 269 9.01 -2.77 -10.06
N HIS A 270 8.64 -2.13 -8.95
CA HIS A 270 7.91 -2.85 -7.92
C HIS A 270 6.39 -2.74 -8.16
N LEU A 271 5.65 -3.69 -7.65
CA LEU A 271 4.18 -3.70 -7.67
C LEU A 271 3.64 -3.81 -6.25
N ASN A 272 2.39 -3.39 -6.07
CA ASN A 272 1.65 -3.60 -4.84
C ASN A 272 0.45 -4.51 -5.10
N LEU A 273 0.53 -5.80 -4.71
CA LEU A 273 -0.60 -6.73 -4.91
C LEU A 273 -1.83 -6.28 -4.12
N HIS A 274 -1.63 -5.65 -2.97
CA HIS A 274 -2.67 -5.11 -2.11
C HIS A 274 -3.28 -3.78 -2.61
N LYS A 275 -2.84 -3.26 -3.75
CA LYS A 275 -3.43 -2.12 -4.45
C LYS A 275 -4.07 -2.58 -5.76
N THR A 276 -3.29 -2.65 -6.82
CA THR A 276 -3.74 -2.97 -8.20
C THR A 276 -4.44 -4.32 -8.31
N PHE A 277 -4.00 -5.33 -7.55
CA PHE A 277 -4.53 -6.70 -7.68
C PHE A 277 -5.54 -7.09 -6.59
N SER A 278 -6.15 -6.08 -5.94
CA SER A 278 -7.34 -6.23 -5.12
C SER A 278 -7.20 -7.26 -3.99
N THR A 279 -6.10 -7.17 -3.23
CA THR A 279 -5.90 -7.97 -2.03
C THR A 279 -5.98 -7.10 -0.77
N PRO A 280 -6.27 -7.66 0.41
CA PRO A 280 -6.43 -6.87 1.63
C PRO A 280 -5.20 -6.04 2.01
N HIS A 281 -5.43 -4.81 2.46
CA HIS A 281 -4.42 -3.97 3.12
C HIS A 281 -4.21 -4.33 4.58
N GLY A 282 -5.22 -4.87 5.24
CA GLY A 282 -5.18 -5.31 6.62
C GLY A 282 -4.90 -4.20 7.64
N GLY A 283 -5.22 -2.95 7.33
CA GLY A 283 -4.95 -1.82 8.24
C GLY A 283 -3.46 -1.54 8.49
N GLY A 284 -2.62 -1.79 7.50
CA GLY A 284 -1.16 -1.72 7.60
C GLY A 284 -0.49 -3.10 7.72
N GLY A 285 -1.28 -4.15 7.62
CA GLY A 285 -0.87 -5.56 7.60
C GLY A 285 -0.79 -6.10 6.19
N PRO A 286 -1.21 -7.38 5.97
CA PRO A 286 -0.59 -8.19 4.93
C PRO A 286 -0.65 -7.51 3.56
N GLY A 287 0.50 -7.47 2.91
CA GLY A 287 0.67 -6.98 1.57
C GLY A 287 1.63 -7.86 0.81
N ALA A 288 2.00 -7.48 -0.40
CA ALA A 288 3.12 -8.02 -1.14
C ALA A 288 3.59 -6.97 -2.16
N GLY A 289 4.90 -6.92 -2.35
CA GLY A 289 5.56 -5.95 -3.23
C GLY A 289 6.45 -6.63 -4.27
N PRO A 290 5.93 -7.46 -5.17
CA PRO A 290 6.74 -8.08 -6.21
C PRO A 290 7.62 -7.08 -6.94
N VAL A 291 8.85 -7.51 -7.26
CA VAL A 291 9.78 -6.71 -8.06
C VAL A 291 9.96 -7.36 -9.42
N CYS A 292 9.68 -6.59 -10.45
CA CYS A 292 9.82 -6.96 -11.85
C CYS A 292 11.07 -6.27 -12.42
N VAL A 293 11.84 -6.98 -13.24
CA VAL A 293 13.12 -6.47 -13.76
C VAL A 293 13.30 -6.77 -15.24
N LYS A 294 14.14 -5.96 -15.91
CA LYS A 294 14.66 -6.25 -17.22
C LYS A 294 15.79 -7.28 -17.14
N LYS A 295 16.06 -7.96 -18.24
CA LYS A 295 16.99 -9.09 -18.37
C LYS A 295 18.34 -8.84 -17.72
N ARG A 296 18.88 -7.62 -17.81
CA ARG A 296 20.18 -7.24 -17.23
C ARG A 296 20.23 -7.34 -15.71
N LEU A 297 19.08 -7.24 -15.02
CA LEU A 297 18.98 -7.32 -13.56
C LEU A 297 18.50 -8.69 -13.05
N GLU A 298 18.01 -9.56 -13.92
CA GLU A 298 17.55 -10.90 -13.55
C GLU A 298 18.57 -11.72 -12.75
N PRO A 299 19.90 -11.70 -13.05
CA PRO A 299 20.89 -12.47 -12.30
C PRO A 299 20.98 -12.11 -10.81
N PHE A 300 20.58 -10.87 -10.46
CA PHE A 300 20.67 -10.33 -9.10
C PHE A 300 19.42 -10.58 -8.26
N LEU A 301 18.32 -11.06 -8.86
CA LEU A 301 17.06 -11.29 -8.14
C LEU A 301 17.26 -12.13 -6.87
N PRO A 302 16.44 -11.89 -5.83
CA PRO A 302 16.49 -12.65 -4.58
C PRO A 302 16.29 -14.15 -4.78
N VAL A 303 16.90 -14.94 -3.91
CA VAL A 303 16.76 -16.41 -3.85
C VAL A 303 16.02 -16.82 -2.57
N PRO A 304 15.32 -17.99 -2.54
CA PRO A 304 15.17 -18.94 -3.65
C PRO A 304 14.24 -18.41 -4.74
N ARG A 305 14.45 -18.88 -5.98
CA ARG A 305 13.54 -18.63 -7.11
C ARG A 305 12.75 -19.89 -7.43
N VAL A 306 11.50 -19.75 -7.84
CA VAL A 306 10.72 -20.88 -8.31
C VAL A 306 11.17 -21.21 -9.74
N VAL A 307 11.53 -22.48 -9.98
CA VAL A 307 11.91 -22.99 -11.30
C VAL A 307 11.04 -24.16 -11.70
N GLU A 308 10.79 -24.30 -12.99
CA GLU A 308 10.11 -25.45 -13.57
C GLU A 308 11.12 -26.31 -14.33
N LYS A 309 11.09 -27.60 -14.11
CA LYS A 309 11.90 -28.58 -14.83
C LYS A 309 11.08 -29.85 -15.02
N GLU A 310 10.88 -30.25 -16.28
CA GLU A 310 10.17 -31.47 -16.66
C GLU A 310 8.77 -31.59 -16.01
N GLY A 311 8.04 -30.47 -15.96
CA GLY A 311 6.69 -30.41 -15.39
C GLY A 311 6.64 -30.43 -13.85
N LYS A 312 7.80 -30.34 -13.17
CA LYS A 312 7.91 -30.24 -11.71
C LYS A 312 8.46 -28.88 -11.30
N TYR A 313 7.98 -28.37 -10.18
CA TYR A 313 8.35 -27.08 -9.63
C TYR A 313 9.27 -27.25 -8.41
N ALA A 314 10.31 -26.42 -8.36
CA ALA A 314 11.30 -26.46 -7.30
C ALA A 314 11.76 -25.06 -6.90
N LEU A 315 12.29 -24.93 -5.69
CA LEU A 315 12.99 -23.74 -5.25
C LEU A 315 14.49 -23.90 -5.52
N SER A 316 15.08 -22.94 -6.22
CA SER A 316 16.51 -22.93 -6.57
C SER A 316 17.23 -21.76 -5.91
N ASN A 317 18.37 -22.04 -5.30
CA ASN A 317 19.31 -21.04 -4.78
C ASN A 317 20.57 -20.86 -5.69
N SER A 318 20.62 -21.54 -6.83
CA SER A 318 21.81 -21.59 -7.70
C SER A 318 21.93 -20.36 -8.61
N TYR A 319 22.06 -19.20 -8.00
CA TYR A 319 22.22 -17.90 -8.68
C TYR A 319 23.38 -17.14 -8.05
N PRO A 320 24.60 -17.19 -8.65
CA PRO A 320 25.83 -16.69 -8.02
C PRO A 320 25.86 -15.17 -7.80
N HIS A 321 25.08 -14.41 -8.56
CA HIS A 321 25.04 -12.94 -8.47
C HIS A 321 23.88 -12.39 -7.65
N THR A 322 23.05 -13.26 -7.06
CA THR A 322 21.88 -12.86 -6.29
C THR A 322 22.23 -11.94 -5.11
N ILE A 323 21.34 -11.01 -4.81
CA ILE A 323 21.41 -10.20 -3.57
C ILE A 323 21.08 -11.00 -2.30
N GLY A 324 20.80 -12.31 -2.42
CA GLY A 324 20.47 -13.18 -1.30
C GLY A 324 18.97 -13.23 -0.98
N LYS A 325 18.62 -13.58 0.26
CA LYS A 325 17.24 -13.61 0.76
C LYS A 325 16.86 -12.27 1.34
N LEU A 326 15.61 -11.84 1.14
CA LEU A 326 15.10 -10.61 1.73
C LEU A 326 14.63 -10.79 3.19
N HIS A 327 14.12 -11.97 3.52
CA HIS A 327 13.68 -12.34 4.86
C HIS A 327 13.67 -13.87 5.06
N ALA A 328 13.35 -14.34 6.28
CA ALA A 328 13.49 -15.75 6.67
C ALA A 328 12.48 -16.70 5.97
N PHE A 329 11.31 -16.19 5.54
CA PHE A 329 10.29 -16.95 4.81
C PHE A 329 10.13 -16.41 3.38
N TYR A 330 9.19 -16.97 2.58
CA TYR A 330 9.10 -16.61 1.15
C TYR A 330 8.21 -15.38 0.87
N GLY A 331 7.66 -14.71 1.80
CA GLY A 331 6.72 -13.63 1.58
C GLY A 331 5.27 -14.02 1.90
N ASN A 332 4.33 -13.14 1.60
CA ASN A 332 2.94 -13.29 2.01
C ASN A 332 2.13 -14.14 1.00
N VAL A 333 2.28 -15.44 1.08
CA VAL A 333 1.70 -16.40 0.12
C VAL A 333 0.19 -16.29 0.02
N GLY A 334 -0.51 -16.07 1.12
CA GLY A 334 -1.96 -15.85 1.10
C GLY A 334 -2.39 -14.64 0.26
N VAL A 335 -1.56 -13.60 0.18
CA VAL A 335 -1.76 -12.44 -0.70
C VAL A 335 -1.50 -12.82 -2.16
N MET A 336 -0.46 -13.61 -2.42
CA MET A 336 -0.13 -14.10 -3.77
C MET A 336 -1.28 -14.95 -4.35
N ILE A 337 -1.89 -15.82 -3.54
CA ILE A 337 -3.03 -16.65 -3.95
C ILE A 337 -4.24 -15.78 -4.31
N ARG A 338 -4.51 -14.74 -3.53
CA ARG A 338 -5.60 -13.81 -3.81
C ARG A 338 -5.37 -13.02 -5.09
N ALA A 339 -4.17 -12.50 -5.29
CA ALA A 339 -3.80 -11.78 -6.51
C ALA A 339 -3.86 -12.69 -7.75
N TYR A 340 -3.37 -13.92 -7.65
CA TYR A 340 -3.50 -14.93 -8.71
C TYR A 340 -4.95 -15.17 -9.06
N SER A 341 -5.81 -15.35 -8.05
CA SER A 341 -7.25 -15.57 -8.25
C SER A 341 -7.92 -14.37 -8.92
N TYR A 342 -7.55 -13.14 -8.50
CA TYR A 342 -8.03 -11.90 -9.12
C TYR A 342 -7.64 -11.82 -10.60
N ILE A 343 -6.37 -12.02 -10.94
CA ILE A 343 -5.88 -11.97 -12.32
C ILE A 343 -6.61 -13.01 -13.20
N ARG A 344 -6.75 -14.23 -12.68
CA ARG A 344 -7.44 -15.33 -13.41
C ARG A 344 -8.93 -15.05 -13.60
N THR A 345 -9.59 -14.46 -12.61
CA THR A 345 -11.02 -14.12 -12.69
C THR A 345 -11.28 -12.98 -13.66
N MET A 346 -10.43 -11.94 -13.60
CA MET A 346 -10.58 -10.77 -14.46
C MET A 346 -10.21 -11.06 -15.92
N GLY A 347 -9.11 -11.74 -16.15
CA GLY A 347 -8.55 -11.92 -17.49
C GLY A 347 -8.07 -10.60 -18.10
N ALA A 348 -7.35 -10.66 -19.23
CA ALA A 348 -6.69 -9.51 -19.83
C ALA A 348 -7.66 -8.34 -20.17
N ILE A 349 -8.84 -8.66 -20.70
CA ILE A 349 -9.81 -7.64 -21.10
C ILE A 349 -10.31 -6.83 -19.90
N ASN A 350 -10.68 -7.51 -18.79
CA ASN A 350 -11.22 -6.80 -17.63
C ASN A 350 -10.13 -6.13 -16.79
N LEU A 351 -8.88 -6.63 -16.78
CA LEU A 351 -7.76 -5.92 -16.18
C LEU A 351 -7.54 -4.56 -16.85
N LYS A 352 -7.54 -4.51 -18.19
CA LYS A 352 -7.49 -3.24 -18.94
C LYS A 352 -8.68 -2.35 -18.62
N LYS A 353 -9.89 -2.90 -18.59
CA LYS A 353 -11.11 -2.16 -18.29
C LYS A 353 -11.10 -1.57 -16.89
N ALA A 354 -10.52 -2.28 -15.91
CA ALA A 354 -10.35 -1.77 -14.55
C ALA A 354 -9.56 -0.46 -14.54
N SER A 355 -8.40 -0.41 -15.21
CA SER A 355 -7.61 0.83 -15.32
C SER A 355 -8.38 1.96 -16.02
N GLN A 356 -9.07 1.65 -17.10
CA GLN A 356 -9.86 2.65 -17.83
C GLN A 356 -10.98 3.25 -16.95
N LEU A 357 -11.66 2.40 -16.16
CA LEU A 357 -12.71 2.86 -15.24
C LEU A 357 -12.13 3.64 -14.06
N ALA A 358 -10.98 3.24 -13.53
CA ALA A 358 -10.30 4.00 -12.47
C ALA A 358 -9.98 5.43 -12.90
N VAL A 359 -9.44 5.60 -14.12
CA VAL A 359 -9.15 6.91 -14.71
C VAL A 359 -10.44 7.70 -14.97
N LEU A 360 -11.47 7.05 -15.49
CA LEU A 360 -12.77 7.68 -15.72
C LEU A 360 -13.39 8.21 -14.41
N ASN A 361 -13.40 7.40 -13.37
CA ASN A 361 -13.97 7.75 -12.07
C ASN A 361 -13.24 8.93 -11.41
N ALA A 362 -11.91 8.96 -11.48
CA ALA A 362 -11.11 10.08 -10.96
C ALA A 362 -11.40 11.39 -11.70
N ASN A 363 -11.47 11.36 -13.04
CA ASN A 363 -11.82 12.53 -13.84
C ASN A 363 -13.27 12.97 -13.60
N TYR A 364 -14.20 12.02 -13.38
CA TYR A 364 -15.57 12.36 -13.02
C TYR A 364 -15.64 13.18 -11.72
N ILE A 365 -14.97 12.73 -10.65
CA ILE A 365 -14.90 13.49 -9.39
C ILE A 365 -14.22 14.84 -9.60
N LYS A 366 -13.11 14.87 -10.33
CA LYS A 366 -12.35 16.09 -10.63
C LYS A 366 -13.27 17.14 -11.27
N GLU A 367 -13.98 16.79 -12.34
CA GLU A 367 -14.85 17.72 -13.05
C GLU A 367 -16.03 18.23 -12.19
N ARG A 368 -16.56 17.40 -11.30
CA ARG A 368 -17.66 17.75 -10.40
C ARG A 368 -17.23 18.67 -9.24
N LEU A 369 -15.96 18.64 -8.84
CA LEU A 369 -15.46 19.38 -7.67
C LEU A 369 -14.56 20.57 -8.01
N LYS A 370 -13.99 20.69 -9.20
CA LYS A 370 -12.99 21.71 -9.56
C LYS A 370 -13.46 23.17 -9.45
N THR A 371 -14.77 23.42 -9.48
CA THR A 371 -15.34 24.76 -9.28
C THR A 371 -15.55 25.11 -7.81
N ILE A 372 -15.43 24.13 -6.91
CA ILE A 372 -15.72 24.23 -5.49
C ILE A 372 -14.43 24.21 -4.67
N PHE A 373 -13.58 23.24 -4.93
CA PHE A 373 -12.25 23.14 -4.36
C PHE A 373 -11.21 23.66 -5.35
N HIS A 374 -10.15 24.25 -4.85
CA HIS A 374 -9.04 24.67 -5.71
C HIS A 374 -8.32 23.45 -6.27
N LEU A 375 -8.14 23.42 -7.57
CA LEU A 375 -7.42 22.40 -8.32
C LEU A 375 -6.07 22.99 -8.78
N PRO A 376 -4.92 22.60 -8.19
CA PRO A 376 -3.62 23.16 -8.52
C PRO A 376 -3.21 22.93 -9.99
N TYR A 377 -3.57 21.76 -10.50
CA TYR A 377 -3.23 21.34 -11.87
C TYR A 377 -4.51 20.93 -12.60
N ASP A 378 -5.08 21.82 -13.42
CA ASP A 378 -6.30 21.53 -14.20
C ASP A 378 -5.96 20.84 -15.52
N LYS A 379 -5.46 19.59 -15.40
CA LYS A 379 -5.21 18.68 -16.50
C LYS A 379 -6.06 17.43 -16.36
N PRO A 380 -6.25 16.62 -17.42
CA PRO A 380 -6.77 15.27 -17.25
C PRO A 380 -5.91 14.50 -16.26
N CYS A 381 -6.53 13.95 -15.21
CA CYS A 381 -5.83 13.13 -14.26
C CYS A 381 -5.91 11.65 -14.65
N MET A 382 -5.01 10.85 -14.10
CA MET A 382 -5.06 9.41 -14.21
C MET A 382 -6.05 8.85 -13.16
N HIS A 383 -5.65 7.98 -12.27
CA HIS A 383 -6.51 7.26 -11.32
C HIS A 383 -6.88 8.04 -10.05
N GLU A 384 -6.23 9.16 -9.80
CA GLU A 384 -6.45 10.02 -8.63
C GLU A 384 -6.38 11.50 -9.01
N CYS A 385 -6.97 12.35 -8.16
CA CYS A 385 -6.92 13.79 -8.34
C CYS A 385 -6.63 14.50 -7.01
N VAL A 386 -5.94 15.64 -7.09
CA VAL A 386 -5.49 16.39 -5.91
C VAL A 386 -6.12 17.78 -5.91
N PHE A 387 -6.90 18.07 -4.88
CA PHE A 387 -7.45 19.39 -4.58
C PHE A 387 -6.75 20.03 -3.40
N THR A 388 -7.10 21.28 -3.09
CA THR A 388 -6.65 21.95 -1.86
C THR A 388 -7.80 22.66 -1.16
N ASP A 389 -7.59 23.01 0.11
CA ASP A 389 -8.51 23.77 0.93
C ASP A 389 -8.53 25.29 0.65
N LYS A 390 -7.76 25.76 -0.34
CA LYS A 390 -7.54 27.20 -0.61
C LYS A 390 -8.83 28.01 -0.71
N ASN A 391 -9.89 27.45 -1.27
CA ASN A 391 -11.18 28.14 -1.39
C ASN A 391 -11.98 28.18 -0.06
N GLN A 392 -11.58 27.41 0.97
CA GLN A 392 -12.21 27.31 2.27
C GLN A 392 -11.44 28.05 3.38
N THR A 393 -10.18 28.39 3.17
CA THR A 393 -9.31 29.02 4.18
C THR A 393 -9.79 30.40 4.63
N GLY A 394 -10.54 31.12 3.79
CA GLY A 394 -11.18 32.40 4.16
C GLY A 394 -12.11 32.29 5.36
N ALA A 395 -12.72 31.11 5.60
CA ALA A 395 -13.50 30.77 6.77
C ALA A 395 -12.68 30.08 7.88
N LYS A 396 -11.35 30.06 7.78
CA LYS A 396 -10.40 29.34 8.66
C LYS A 396 -10.61 27.82 8.70
N VAL A 397 -11.23 27.27 7.68
CA VAL A 397 -11.44 25.82 7.53
C VAL A 397 -10.24 25.24 6.78
N MET A 398 -9.62 24.27 7.38
CA MET A 398 -8.41 23.60 6.85
C MET A 398 -8.75 22.20 6.34
N THR A 399 -7.86 21.63 5.56
CA THR A 399 -7.96 20.25 5.03
C THR A 399 -8.35 19.23 6.10
N LEU A 400 -7.76 19.31 7.30
CA LEU A 400 -8.11 18.41 8.41
C LEU A 400 -9.58 18.52 8.82
N ASP A 401 -10.15 19.75 8.83
CA ASP A 401 -11.53 19.99 9.21
C ASP A 401 -12.49 19.35 8.20
N ILE A 402 -12.17 19.48 6.91
CA ILE A 402 -12.91 18.86 5.82
C ILE A 402 -12.88 17.33 5.94
N ALA A 403 -11.69 16.76 6.19
CA ALA A 403 -11.52 15.32 6.37
C ALA A 403 -12.29 14.78 7.57
N LYS A 404 -12.22 15.46 8.72
CA LYS A 404 -12.99 15.08 9.93
C LYS A 404 -14.50 15.24 9.72
N ARG A 405 -14.94 16.26 8.99
CA ARG A 405 -16.36 16.44 8.69
C ARG A 405 -16.89 15.36 7.74
N LEU A 406 -16.07 14.90 6.78
CA LEU A 406 -16.44 13.83 5.85
C LEU A 406 -16.76 12.51 6.59
N MET A 407 -16.09 12.23 7.73
CA MET A 407 -16.43 11.10 8.58
C MET A 407 -17.87 11.17 9.13
N ASP A 408 -18.35 12.37 9.46
CA ASP A 408 -19.74 12.57 9.90
C ASP A 408 -20.77 12.35 8.77
N TYR A 409 -20.35 12.45 7.52
CA TYR A 409 -21.15 12.08 6.34
C TYR A 409 -21.09 10.59 6.01
N GLY A 410 -20.29 9.79 6.77
CA GLY A 410 -20.22 8.33 6.63
C GLY A 410 -19.16 7.86 5.65
N PHE A 411 -18.18 8.68 5.31
CA PHE A 411 -17.09 8.32 4.42
C PHE A 411 -15.75 8.18 5.18
N HIS A 412 -14.90 7.31 4.71
CA HIS A 412 -13.49 7.40 5.06
C HIS A 412 -12.90 8.66 4.40
N PRO A 413 -12.10 9.47 5.12
CA PRO A 413 -11.47 10.64 4.53
C PRO A 413 -10.45 10.24 3.46
N PRO A 414 -10.25 11.10 2.44
CA PRO A 414 -9.15 10.93 1.49
C PRO A 414 -7.79 11.18 2.16
N THR A 415 -6.71 10.97 1.44
CA THR A 415 -5.36 11.34 1.90
C THR A 415 -5.26 12.86 1.96
N ILE A 416 -4.73 13.38 3.07
CA ILE A 416 -4.57 14.81 3.29
C ILE A 416 -3.10 15.16 3.52
N TYR A 417 -2.74 16.43 3.20
CA TYR A 417 -1.38 16.97 3.32
C TYR A 417 -0.31 16.18 2.54
N PHE A 418 -0.72 15.45 1.53
CA PHE A 418 0.16 14.75 0.61
C PHE A 418 -0.43 14.83 -0.81
N PRO A 419 0.39 15.00 -1.87
CA PRO A 419 1.85 15.12 -1.85
C PRO A 419 2.34 16.46 -1.28
N LEU A 420 3.57 16.48 -0.74
CA LEU A 420 4.11 17.63 -0.01
C LEU A 420 4.28 18.89 -0.86
N VAL A 421 4.39 18.75 -2.17
CA VAL A 421 4.47 19.86 -3.14
C VAL A 421 3.18 20.66 -3.24
N VAL A 422 2.07 20.15 -2.69
CA VAL A 422 0.76 20.82 -2.69
C VAL A 422 0.34 21.15 -1.26
N THR A 423 0.38 22.42 -0.91
CA THR A 423 -0.08 22.90 0.40
C THR A 423 -1.59 22.70 0.55
N GLY A 424 -2.02 22.11 1.67
CA GLY A 424 -3.43 21.86 1.96
C GLY A 424 -4.04 20.78 1.05
N ALA A 425 -3.23 19.82 0.58
CA ALA A 425 -3.66 18.78 -0.34
C ALA A 425 -4.79 17.91 0.20
N ILE A 426 -5.73 17.58 -0.67
CA ILE A 426 -6.81 16.60 -0.52
C ILE A 426 -6.73 15.69 -1.73
N MET A 427 -6.20 14.48 -1.57
CA MET A 427 -5.96 13.54 -2.65
C MET A 427 -7.02 12.44 -2.65
N ILE A 428 -7.75 12.31 -3.73
CA ILE A 428 -8.89 11.39 -3.88
C ILE A 428 -8.57 10.35 -4.96
N GLU A 429 -8.57 9.09 -4.58
CA GLU A 429 -8.53 7.94 -5.48
C GLU A 429 -9.82 7.12 -5.32
N PRO A 430 -10.78 7.22 -6.25
CA PRO A 430 -12.07 6.56 -6.11
C PRO A 430 -12.02 5.06 -6.40
N THR A 431 -11.07 4.58 -7.14
CA THR A 431 -10.94 3.26 -7.76
C THR A 431 -12.03 2.94 -8.79
N GLU A 432 -11.88 1.85 -9.53
CA GLU A 432 -12.87 1.36 -10.49
C GLU A 432 -14.00 0.57 -9.84
N THR A 433 -13.87 0.23 -8.56
CA THR A 433 -14.87 -0.60 -7.86
C THR A 433 -16.07 0.21 -7.37
N GLU A 434 -15.96 1.53 -7.39
CA GLU A 434 -17.04 2.42 -6.97
C GLU A 434 -18.08 2.61 -8.10
N SER A 435 -19.35 2.54 -7.74
CA SER A 435 -20.44 2.85 -8.66
C SER A 435 -20.59 4.36 -8.86
N LYS A 436 -21.26 4.76 -9.95
CA LYS A 436 -21.58 6.19 -10.16
C LYS A 436 -22.36 6.77 -8.99
N ASP A 437 -23.28 6.01 -8.39
CA ASP A 437 -24.08 6.46 -7.25
C ASP A 437 -23.22 6.68 -6.00
N ASP A 438 -22.18 5.84 -5.80
CA ASP A 438 -21.20 6.03 -4.71
C ASP A 438 -20.36 7.28 -4.93
N LEU A 439 -19.92 7.52 -6.16
CA LEU A 439 -19.18 8.72 -6.54
C LEU A 439 -20.02 9.99 -6.37
N ASP A 440 -21.30 9.95 -6.78
CA ASP A 440 -22.22 11.06 -6.61
C ASP A 440 -22.42 11.38 -5.13
N ARG A 441 -22.63 10.37 -4.27
CA ARG A 441 -22.75 10.57 -2.82
C ARG A 441 -21.50 11.20 -2.20
N LEU A 442 -20.30 10.78 -2.62
CA LEU A 442 -19.04 11.39 -2.14
C LEU A 442 -18.93 12.85 -2.59
N VAL A 443 -19.24 13.12 -3.85
CA VAL A 443 -19.25 14.48 -4.41
C VAL A 443 -20.25 15.36 -3.66
N ASP A 444 -21.48 14.91 -3.45
CA ASP A 444 -22.53 15.66 -2.76
C ASP A 444 -22.12 15.97 -1.30
N ALA A 445 -21.48 15.00 -0.61
CA ALA A 445 -20.95 15.21 0.73
C ALA A 445 -19.87 16.31 0.76
N LEU A 446 -18.92 16.27 -0.17
CA LEU A 446 -17.87 17.29 -0.27
C LEU A 446 -18.43 18.66 -0.64
N GLN A 447 -19.43 18.74 -1.52
CA GLN A 447 -20.13 19.98 -1.86
C GLN A 447 -20.87 20.56 -0.65
N ALA A 448 -21.57 19.71 0.11
CA ALA A 448 -22.25 20.11 1.35
C ALA A 448 -21.25 20.65 2.38
N ILE A 449 -20.12 19.98 2.57
CA ILE A 449 -19.05 20.40 3.48
C ILE A 449 -18.47 21.76 3.05
N ALA A 450 -18.26 21.99 1.77
CA ALA A 450 -17.79 23.27 1.26
C ALA A 450 -18.83 24.41 1.46
N ALA A 451 -20.11 24.11 1.38
CA ALA A 451 -21.19 25.05 1.71
C ALA A 451 -21.25 25.31 3.23
N GLU A 452 -21.14 24.28 4.06
CA GLU A 452 -21.06 24.41 5.52
C GLU A 452 -19.84 25.26 5.94
N ALA A 453 -18.69 25.10 5.28
CA ALA A 453 -17.51 25.91 5.56
C ALA A 453 -17.77 27.42 5.46
N LYS A 454 -18.69 27.84 4.58
CA LYS A 454 -19.08 29.25 4.42
C LYS A 454 -20.17 29.68 5.41
N SER A 455 -21.14 28.81 5.66
CA SER A 455 -22.38 29.17 6.46
C SER A 455 -22.23 28.85 7.94
N ASN A 456 -21.48 27.81 8.30
CA ASN A 456 -21.29 27.35 9.69
C ASN A 456 -19.92 26.65 9.86
N PRO A 457 -18.79 27.37 9.79
CA PRO A 457 -17.45 26.78 9.89
C PRO A 457 -17.22 26.05 11.21
N GLU A 458 -17.91 26.47 12.29
CA GLU A 458 -17.81 25.84 13.61
C GLU A 458 -18.20 24.35 13.59
N ALA A 459 -19.15 23.96 12.75
CA ALA A 459 -19.52 22.55 12.57
C ALA A 459 -18.37 21.71 12.06
N LEU A 460 -17.48 22.29 11.23
CA LEU A 460 -16.29 21.61 10.72
C LEU A 460 -15.20 21.56 11.80
N HIS A 461 -15.01 22.63 12.56
CA HIS A 461 -14.03 22.68 13.64
C HIS A 461 -14.33 21.65 14.76
N GLN A 462 -15.60 21.40 15.01
CA GLN A 462 -16.03 20.41 16.01
C GLN A 462 -16.07 18.96 15.49
N ALA A 463 -15.99 18.77 14.18
CA ALA A 463 -16.05 17.43 13.58
C ALA A 463 -14.81 16.58 13.96
N PRO A 464 -14.97 15.22 14.04
CA PRO A 464 -16.21 14.46 13.86
C PRO A 464 -17.06 14.47 15.14
N ILE A 465 -18.37 14.55 15.01
CA ILE A 465 -19.31 14.51 16.14
C ILE A 465 -20.12 13.22 16.20
N LYS A 466 -20.26 12.51 15.06
CA LYS A 466 -21.01 11.25 14.96
C LYS A 466 -20.14 10.02 15.20
N CYS A 467 -18.81 10.17 15.14
CA CYS A 467 -17.88 9.08 15.39
C CYS A 467 -17.72 8.78 16.88
N LYS A 468 -17.35 7.53 17.20
CA LYS A 468 -17.08 7.09 18.57
C LYS A 468 -16.00 7.93 19.27
N ARG A 469 -14.98 8.30 18.54
CA ARG A 469 -13.91 9.18 19.02
C ARG A 469 -13.97 10.51 18.28
N ARG A 470 -13.79 11.58 19.00
CA ARG A 470 -13.66 12.93 18.46
C ARG A 470 -12.20 13.19 18.06
N ARG A 471 -11.79 14.43 17.90
CA ARG A 471 -10.39 14.79 17.64
C ARG A 471 -9.50 14.26 18.74
N LEU A 472 -8.42 13.63 18.34
CA LEU A 472 -7.40 13.09 19.24
C LEU A 472 -6.29 14.12 19.41
N ASP A 473 -5.61 14.09 20.56
CA ASP A 473 -4.38 14.85 20.78
C ASP A 473 -3.20 14.09 20.15
N GLU A 474 -3.09 14.21 18.83
CA GLU A 474 -2.05 13.55 18.03
C GLU A 474 -0.64 14.02 18.40
N VAL A 475 -0.52 15.28 18.86
CA VAL A 475 0.78 15.86 19.27
C VAL A 475 1.30 15.21 20.54
N THR A 476 0.46 15.09 21.54
CA THR A 476 0.84 14.41 22.80
C THR A 476 1.08 12.92 22.56
N ALA A 477 0.25 12.27 21.76
CA ALA A 477 0.42 10.86 21.41
C ALA A 477 1.76 10.58 20.70
N ALA A 478 2.19 11.49 19.81
CA ALA A 478 3.48 11.36 19.13
C ALA A 478 4.69 11.69 20.02
N ARG A 479 4.58 12.73 20.86
CA ARG A 479 5.70 13.23 21.67
C ARG A 479 5.87 12.54 23.02
N LYS A 480 4.80 12.05 23.60
CA LYS A 480 4.75 11.41 24.91
C LYS A 480 3.88 10.15 24.86
N PRO A 481 4.27 9.14 24.04
CA PRO A 481 3.47 7.92 23.92
C PRO A 481 3.40 7.17 25.23
N VAL A 482 2.21 6.73 25.62
CA VAL A 482 2.00 5.77 26.70
C VAL A 482 1.98 4.39 26.06
N LEU A 483 3.04 3.60 26.27
CA LEU A 483 3.25 2.31 25.61
C LEU A 483 2.79 1.12 26.46
N ALA A 484 2.54 1.35 27.73
CA ALA A 484 1.99 0.36 28.65
C ALA A 484 0.90 1.01 29.50
N GLY A 485 -0.16 0.29 29.77
CA GLY A 485 -1.27 0.72 30.63
C GLY A 485 -1.13 0.22 32.04
#